data_87093431cf4a3921999b6b122e571808
#
_entry.id   87093431cf4a3921999b6b122e571808
#
_cell.length_a   1.000
_cell.length_b   1.000
_cell.length_c   1.000
_cell.angle_alpha   90.00
_cell.angle_beta   90.00
_cell.angle_gamma   90.00
#
_symmetry.space_group_name_H-M   'P 1'
#
loop_
_entity.id
_entity.type
_entity.pdbx_description
1 polymer ?
#
loop_
_entity_poly.entity_id
_entity_poly.type
_entity_poly.pdbx_seq_one_letter_code
_entity_poly.pdbx_strand_id
1 'polypeptide(L)'
;MQNGGIADPPRRTNMRLGNSRQSNNVEDRRSGGPRIGGRGTIGIGTIVLALVAMYFGVDPRVVLDMAEGPAXXXXLIVALLAVLAGPPPAPAPPANDPQAVFVSKVLGETEDVWNAIFQKELNRQYVEPKLVLFRGATPTACGTGQSAMGPFYCPGDSKVYIDLSFFDELQNRFKAPGDFAQAYVIAHEVGHHVQHLLGISDQVDQLRRRNPSQANALSVRLELQADCFAGLWAQRADAARNILEGGDVEEALAAATAIGDDRLQKQSQGYVVPDAFTHGSSAQRVRWFKRGLESGSIKQCDTFGATSL
;
A
#
# COMPACT_ATOMS: atom_id res chain seq x y z
N MET A 1 -55.19 -7.37 8.38
CA MET A 1 -53.93 -6.81 8.87
C MET A 1 -52.78 -7.61 8.27
N GLN A 2 -52.15 -7.08 7.22
CA GLN A 2 -51.01 -7.74 6.60
C GLN A 2 -49.74 -7.37 7.33
N ASN A 3 -49.11 -8.35 7.95
CA ASN A 3 -47.76 -8.17 8.56
C ASN A 3 -46.77 -7.93 7.44
N GLY A 4 -46.37 -6.68 7.28
CA GLY A 4 -45.24 -6.34 6.44
C GLY A 4 -43.95 -6.91 7.05
N GLY A 5 -43.50 -8.05 6.52
CA GLY A 5 -42.22 -8.60 6.90
C GLY A 5 -41.12 -7.62 6.56
N ILE A 6 -40.41 -7.16 7.60
CA ILE A 6 -39.17 -6.41 7.40
C ILE A 6 -38.17 -7.40 6.77
N ALA A 7 -37.84 -7.19 5.51
CA ALA A 7 -36.81 -7.99 4.87
C ALA A 7 -35.51 -7.84 5.66
N ASP A 8 -34.91 -8.93 6.09
CA ASP A 8 -33.61 -8.93 6.71
C ASP A 8 -32.63 -8.21 5.76
N PRO A 9 -31.76 -7.35 6.31
CA PRO A 9 -30.72 -6.76 5.47
C PRO A 9 -29.91 -7.88 4.84
N PRO A 10 -29.49 -7.71 3.57
CA PRO A 10 -28.73 -8.77 2.90
C PRO A 10 -27.52 -9.13 3.76
N ARG A 11 -27.34 -10.41 3.99
CA ARG A 11 -26.15 -10.93 4.70
C ARG A 11 -24.94 -10.46 3.90
N ARG A 12 -24.04 -9.77 4.57
CA ARG A 12 -22.75 -9.44 3.96
C ARG A 12 -22.07 -10.75 3.57
N THR A 13 -21.89 -10.94 2.30
CA THR A 13 -21.11 -12.06 1.78
C THR A 13 -19.66 -11.58 1.73
N ASN A 14 -18.74 -12.40 2.16
CA ASN A 14 -17.31 -12.07 2.12
C ASN A 14 -16.72 -12.64 0.82
N MET A 15 -15.70 -11.98 0.28
CA MET A 15 -14.90 -12.49 -0.84
C MET A 15 -14.60 -14.00 -0.68
N ARG A 16 -14.67 -14.75 -1.76
CA ARG A 16 -14.37 -16.20 -1.75
C ARG A 16 -12.86 -16.48 -1.80
N LEU A 17 -12.15 -16.13 -0.73
CA LEU A 17 -10.71 -16.35 -0.62
C LEU A 17 -10.35 -17.70 0.04
N GLY A 18 -11.33 -18.63 0.15
CA GLY A 18 -11.09 -19.93 0.80
C GLY A 18 -9.94 -20.69 0.16
N ASN A 19 -9.88 -20.73 -1.16
CA ASN A 19 -8.87 -21.43 -1.94
C ASN A 19 -7.68 -20.57 -2.36
N SER A 20 -7.66 -19.30 -1.99
CA SER A 20 -6.56 -18.39 -2.32
C SER A 20 -5.32 -18.74 -1.49
N ARG A 21 -4.17 -18.77 -2.15
CA ARG A 21 -2.91 -18.95 -1.45
C ARG A 21 -2.56 -17.70 -0.66
N GLN A 22 -1.81 -17.85 0.39
CA GLN A 22 -1.19 -16.73 1.08
C GLN A 22 0.12 -16.36 0.39
N SER A 23 0.37 -15.06 0.26
CA SER A 23 1.65 -14.56 -0.22
C SER A 23 2.72 -14.72 0.88
N ASN A 24 3.93 -15.06 0.50
CA ASN A 24 5.11 -15.06 1.38
C ASN A 24 5.77 -13.67 1.45
N ASN A 25 5.21 -12.68 0.76
CA ASN A 25 5.78 -11.34 0.64
C ASN A 25 5.19 -10.35 1.67
N VAL A 26 4.61 -10.83 2.77
CA VAL A 26 4.11 -9.97 3.85
C VAL A 26 5.13 -9.91 4.99
N GLU A 27 5.59 -8.68 5.30
CA GLU A 27 6.47 -8.38 6.44
C GLU A 27 5.64 -7.78 7.58
N ASP A 28 5.73 -8.34 8.79
CA ASP A 28 5.00 -7.81 9.94
C ASP A 28 5.91 -7.00 10.86
N ARG A 29 5.76 -5.68 10.82
CA ARG A 29 6.49 -4.75 11.68
C ARG A 29 5.64 -4.17 12.81
N ARG A 30 4.42 -4.68 13.01
CA ARG A 30 3.49 -4.16 14.03
C ARG A 30 3.98 -4.35 15.46
N SER A 31 4.78 -5.39 15.72
CA SER A 31 5.36 -5.68 17.04
C SER A 31 6.71 -4.97 17.28
N GLY A 32 7.26 -4.32 16.28
CA GLY A 32 8.62 -3.74 16.27
C GLY A 32 8.73 -2.29 16.70
N GLY A 33 7.82 -1.76 17.50
CA GLY A 33 7.93 -0.41 18.04
C GLY A 33 9.17 -0.24 18.92
N PRO A 34 9.78 0.95 18.95
CA PRO A 34 10.97 1.18 19.78
C PRO A 34 10.62 0.97 21.26
N ARG A 35 11.17 -0.10 21.84
CA ARG A 35 11.09 -0.33 23.28
C ARG A 35 12.12 0.60 23.94
N ILE A 36 11.68 1.76 24.39
CA ILE A 36 12.51 2.64 25.24
C ILE A 36 12.49 2.04 26.65
N GLY A 37 13.49 1.22 26.95
CA GLY A 37 13.63 0.62 28.26
C GLY A 37 15.09 0.64 28.71
N GLY A 38 15.36 1.33 29.79
CA GLY A 38 16.66 1.32 30.45
C GLY A 38 17.27 2.71 30.73
N ARG A 39 17.25 3.13 31.98
CA ARG A 39 17.96 4.34 32.45
C ARG A 39 19.46 4.02 32.59
N GLY A 40 20.24 4.42 31.56
CA GLY A 40 21.69 4.49 31.65
C GLY A 40 22.14 5.92 31.40
N THR A 41 23.09 6.43 32.17
CA THR A 41 23.71 7.74 31.93
C THR A 41 24.61 7.63 30.70
N ILE A 42 24.23 8.30 29.64
CA ILE A 42 24.96 8.30 28.37
C ILE A 42 25.91 9.50 28.35
N GLY A 43 27.21 9.25 28.16
CA GLY A 43 28.24 10.32 28.06
C GLY A 43 28.12 11.06 26.71
N ILE A 44 28.54 12.33 26.70
CA ILE A 44 28.50 13.19 25.50
C ILE A 44 29.29 12.56 24.35
N GLY A 45 30.38 11.90 24.60
CA GLY A 45 31.17 11.18 23.58
C GLY A 45 30.40 10.05 22.89
N THR A 46 29.57 9.33 23.64
CA THR A 46 28.75 8.25 23.10
C THR A 46 27.63 8.80 22.21
N ILE A 47 27.09 9.99 22.57
CA ILE A 47 26.07 10.65 21.74
C ILE A 47 26.69 11.08 20.40
N VAL A 48 27.89 11.64 20.40
CA VAL A 48 28.59 12.06 19.16
C VAL A 48 28.86 10.84 18.27
N LEU A 49 29.34 9.74 18.86
CA LEU A 49 29.59 8.49 18.11
C LEU A 49 28.30 7.93 17.53
N ALA A 50 27.20 7.99 18.28
CA ALA A 50 25.89 7.53 17.79
C ALA A 50 25.38 8.41 16.61
N LEU A 51 25.61 9.73 16.66
CA LEU A 51 25.23 10.65 15.58
C LEU A 51 26.06 10.41 14.32
N VAL A 52 27.35 10.15 14.46
CA VAL A 52 28.24 9.81 13.33
C VAL A 52 27.82 8.46 12.73
N ALA A 53 27.51 7.47 13.57
CA ALA A 53 27.04 6.16 13.12
C ALA A 53 25.71 6.28 12.35
N MET A 54 24.78 7.12 12.83
CA MET A 54 23.52 7.41 12.13
C MET A 54 23.76 8.03 10.74
N TYR A 55 24.73 8.92 10.64
CA TYR A 55 25.08 9.52 9.35
C TYR A 55 25.52 8.46 8.33
N PHE A 56 26.16 7.38 8.80
CA PHE A 56 26.57 6.25 7.97
C PHE A 56 25.56 5.09 7.94
N GLY A 57 24.35 5.30 8.47
CA GLY A 57 23.26 4.31 8.44
C GLY A 57 23.37 3.18 9.47
N VAL A 58 24.21 3.35 10.50
CA VAL A 58 24.36 2.37 11.58
C VAL A 58 23.38 2.70 12.71
N ASP A 59 22.70 1.68 13.23
CA ASP A 59 21.80 1.85 14.37
C ASP A 59 22.60 2.37 15.60
N PRO A 60 22.24 3.52 16.16
CA PRO A 60 22.97 4.10 17.30
C PRO A 60 22.99 3.22 18.55
N ARG A 61 22.09 2.26 18.69
CA ARG A 61 22.07 1.32 19.81
C ARG A 61 23.27 0.39 19.80
N VAL A 62 23.71 -0.03 18.61
CA VAL A 62 24.92 -0.87 18.46
C VAL A 62 26.13 -0.12 19.00
N VAL A 63 26.23 1.19 18.77
CA VAL A 63 27.32 2.04 19.27
C VAL A 63 27.22 2.23 20.78
N LEU A 64 26.01 2.35 21.32
CA LEU A 64 25.78 2.55 22.74
C LEU A 64 26.12 1.28 23.56
N ASP A 65 25.76 0.12 23.05
CA ASP A 65 26.07 -1.17 23.71
C ASP A 65 27.58 -1.48 23.69
N MET A 66 28.29 -0.96 22.69
CA MET A 66 29.75 -1.17 22.58
C MET A 66 30.58 -0.27 23.53
N ALA A 67 30.01 0.80 24.04
CA ALA A 67 30.72 1.77 24.89
C ALA A 67 31.08 1.22 26.28
N GLU A 68 30.61 0.02 26.63
CA GLU A 68 30.77 -0.54 27.98
C GLU A 68 31.71 -1.75 28.08
N GLY A 69 32.50 -2.10 27.01
CA GLY A 69 33.35 -3.31 27.06
C GLY A 69 34.68 -3.26 26.31
N PRO A 70 35.70 -4.10 26.72
CA PRO A 70 37.05 -4.05 26.17
C PRO A 70 37.28 -4.73 24.82
N ALA A 71 36.29 -4.98 24.10
CA ALA A 71 36.38 -5.74 22.83
C ALA A 71 36.16 -4.93 21.54
N UNK A 72 36.81 -3.99 21.40
CA UNK A 72 36.71 -3.05 20.30
C UNK A 72 36.92 -3.60 18.91
N UNK A 73 37.75 -4.38 18.60
CA UNK A 73 38.04 -4.87 17.29
C UNK A 73 37.10 -5.90 16.77
N UNK A 74 36.70 -6.61 17.49
CA UNK A 74 35.74 -7.59 17.10
C UNK A 74 34.37 -7.02 16.93
N UNK A 75 34.24 -6.23 17.52
CA UNK A 75 32.98 -5.56 17.47
C UNK A 75 32.88 -4.64 16.27
N LEU A 76 33.79 -4.04 15.89
CA LEU A 76 33.77 -3.26 14.65
C LEU A 76 33.56 -4.15 13.41
N ILE A 77 34.19 -5.28 13.38
CA ILE A 77 34.04 -6.26 12.28
C ILE A 77 32.62 -6.80 12.25
N VAL A 78 32.03 -7.13 13.37
CA VAL A 78 30.65 -7.62 13.47
C VAL A 78 29.66 -6.52 13.08
N ALA A 79 29.90 -5.29 13.52
CA ALA A 79 29.09 -4.14 13.12
C ALA A 79 29.18 -3.85 11.61
N LEU A 80 30.39 -3.95 11.06
CA LEU A 80 30.60 -3.79 9.62
C LEU A 80 29.91 -4.90 8.81
N LEU A 81 30.00 -6.14 9.28
CA LEU A 81 29.32 -7.27 8.66
C LEU A 81 27.78 -7.15 8.78
N ALA A 82 27.30 -6.65 9.92
CA ALA A 82 25.86 -6.39 10.12
C ALA A 82 25.34 -5.26 9.21
N VAL A 83 26.15 -4.22 8.99
CA VAL A 83 25.83 -3.14 8.04
C VAL A 83 25.76 -3.68 6.60
N LEU A 84 26.71 -4.55 6.24
CA LEU A 84 26.76 -5.14 4.90
C LEU A 84 25.62 -6.17 4.69
N ALA A 85 25.19 -6.85 5.75
CA ALA A 85 24.10 -7.82 5.71
C ALA A 85 22.71 -7.17 5.67
N GLY A 86 22.61 -5.88 6.04
CA GLY A 86 21.33 -5.19 6.19
C GLY A 86 20.54 -5.69 7.41
N PRO A 87 19.46 -5.03 7.77
CA PRO A 87 18.61 -5.51 8.85
C PRO A 87 17.97 -6.84 8.48
N PRO A 88 17.81 -7.76 9.44
CA PRO A 88 17.12 -9.02 9.17
C PRO A 88 15.71 -8.75 8.64
N PRO A 89 15.22 -9.59 7.74
CA PRO A 89 13.85 -9.40 7.22
C PRO A 89 12.84 -9.45 8.37
N ALA A 90 11.84 -8.58 8.31
CA ALA A 90 10.78 -8.57 9.31
C ALA A 90 10.05 -9.93 9.29
N PRO A 91 9.60 -10.41 10.44
CA PRO A 91 8.92 -11.71 10.51
C PRO A 91 7.63 -11.71 9.70
N ALA A 92 7.21 -12.89 9.27
CA ALA A 92 5.89 -13.09 8.70
C ALA A 92 4.81 -12.87 9.78
N PRO A 93 3.60 -12.40 9.41
CA PRO A 93 2.55 -12.22 10.40
C PRO A 93 2.11 -13.54 11.01
N PRO A 94 1.58 -13.51 12.23
CA PRO A 94 1.05 -14.73 12.88
C PRO A 94 -0.06 -15.37 12.05
N ALA A 95 -0.01 -16.68 11.93
CA ALA A 95 -0.99 -17.46 11.14
C ALA A 95 -2.43 -17.37 11.70
N ASN A 96 -2.57 -16.96 12.96
CA ASN A 96 -3.86 -16.83 13.62
C ASN A 96 -4.39 -15.38 13.65
N ASP A 97 -3.83 -14.49 12.83
CA ASP A 97 -4.31 -13.10 12.68
C ASP A 97 -5.20 -13.04 11.42
N PRO A 98 -6.54 -12.97 11.57
CA PRO A 98 -7.43 -13.00 10.39
C PRO A 98 -7.23 -11.84 9.42
N GLN A 99 -6.91 -10.63 9.93
CA GLN A 99 -6.68 -9.47 9.04
C GLN A 99 -5.38 -9.65 8.25
N ALA A 100 -4.31 -10.12 8.89
CA ALA A 100 -3.04 -10.36 8.19
C ALA A 100 -3.16 -11.51 7.20
N VAL A 101 -3.93 -12.56 7.53
CA VAL A 101 -4.23 -13.66 6.61
C VAL A 101 -5.01 -13.15 5.40
N PHE A 102 -6.01 -12.30 5.61
CA PHE A 102 -6.78 -11.68 4.53
C PHE A 102 -5.86 -10.87 3.61
N VAL A 103 -5.04 -9.97 4.16
CA VAL A 103 -4.09 -9.15 3.40
C VAL A 103 -3.15 -10.05 2.58
N SER A 104 -2.64 -11.12 3.22
CA SER A 104 -1.72 -12.07 2.56
C SER A 104 -2.39 -12.78 1.38
N LYS A 105 -3.67 -13.16 1.51
CA LYS A 105 -4.42 -13.80 0.42
C LYS A 105 -4.69 -12.82 -0.72
N VAL A 106 -5.12 -11.60 -0.41
CA VAL A 106 -5.36 -10.57 -1.44
C VAL A 106 -4.05 -10.28 -2.20
N LEU A 107 -2.93 -10.13 -1.47
CA LEU A 107 -1.62 -9.93 -2.10
C LEU A 107 -1.29 -11.12 -3.02
N GLY A 108 -1.51 -12.36 -2.56
CA GLY A 108 -1.31 -13.56 -3.38
C GLY A 108 -2.13 -13.54 -4.67
N GLU A 109 -3.38 -13.09 -4.59
CA GLU A 109 -4.25 -12.93 -5.78
C GLU A 109 -3.69 -11.87 -6.73
N THR A 110 -3.16 -10.74 -6.21
CA THR A 110 -2.53 -9.72 -7.08
C THR A 110 -1.28 -10.29 -7.76
N GLU A 111 -0.46 -11.02 -7.01
CA GLU A 111 0.75 -11.65 -7.56
C GLU A 111 0.41 -12.59 -8.73
N ASP A 112 -0.57 -13.46 -8.54
CA ASP A 112 -0.96 -14.46 -9.57
C ASP A 112 -1.45 -13.75 -10.85
N VAL A 113 -2.27 -12.72 -10.71
CA VAL A 113 -2.81 -11.96 -11.85
C VAL A 113 -1.67 -11.22 -12.57
N TRP A 114 -0.83 -10.47 -11.83
CA TRP A 114 0.21 -9.66 -12.46
C TRP A 114 1.33 -10.52 -13.06
N ASN A 115 1.68 -11.66 -12.43
CA ASN A 115 2.59 -12.63 -13.04
C ASN A 115 2.06 -13.09 -14.41
N ALA A 116 0.78 -13.43 -14.48
CA ALA A 116 0.16 -13.88 -15.74
C ALA A 116 0.18 -12.76 -16.81
N ILE A 117 -0.17 -11.52 -16.44
CA ILE A 117 -0.20 -10.39 -17.37
C ILE A 117 1.22 -10.07 -17.89
N PHE A 118 2.18 -9.95 -16.97
CA PHE A 118 3.56 -9.62 -17.35
C PHE A 118 4.14 -10.69 -18.29
N GLN A 119 3.94 -11.96 -17.97
CA GLN A 119 4.45 -13.07 -18.77
C GLN A 119 3.75 -13.17 -20.13
N LYS A 120 2.42 -13.17 -20.15
CA LYS A 120 1.65 -13.51 -21.35
C LYS A 120 1.35 -12.32 -22.27
N GLU A 121 1.20 -11.12 -21.70
CA GLU A 121 0.77 -9.94 -22.48
C GLU A 121 1.89 -8.92 -22.70
N LEU A 122 2.85 -8.84 -21.75
CA LEU A 122 3.94 -7.87 -21.83
C LEU A 122 5.28 -8.50 -22.20
N ASN A 123 5.38 -9.84 -22.19
CA ASN A 123 6.61 -10.60 -22.41
C ASN A 123 7.74 -10.13 -21.48
N ARG A 124 7.41 -9.93 -20.20
CA ARG A 124 8.31 -9.45 -19.14
C ARG A 124 8.14 -10.30 -17.90
N GLN A 125 9.13 -10.28 -17.02
CA GLN A 125 9.03 -10.88 -15.69
C GLN A 125 8.39 -9.88 -14.72
N TYR A 126 7.43 -10.33 -13.92
CA TYR A 126 6.88 -9.56 -12.80
C TYR A 126 7.79 -9.76 -11.59
N VAL A 127 8.16 -8.68 -10.96
CA VAL A 127 8.87 -8.69 -9.67
C VAL A 127 7.83 -8.35 -8.61
N GLU A 128 7.52 -9.30 -7.76
CA GLU A 128 6.47 -9.14 -6.75
C GLU A 128 6.87 -8.10 -5.70
N PRO A 129 5.95 -7.22 -5.27
CA PRO A 129 6.25 -6.28 -4.19
C PRO A 129 6.19 -6.99 -2.84
N LYS A 130 6.86 -6.43 -1.85
CA LYS A 130 6.58 -6.81 -0.46
C LYS A 130 5.50 -5.90 0.11
N LEU A 131 4.68 -6.44 1.01
CA LEU A 131 3.69 -5.67 1.75
C LEU A 131 4.10 -5.65 3.23
N VAL A 132 4.23 -4.45 3.78
CA VAL A 132 4.64 -4.24 5.17
C VAL A 132 3.42 -3.86 6.00
N LEU A 133 3.10 -4.68 6.99
CA LEU A 133 2.12 -4.34 8.03
C LEU A 133 2.85 -3.57 9.13
N PHE A 134 2.36 -2.38 9.46
CA PHE A 134 2.97 -1.56 10.49
C PHE A 134 1.92 -0.97 11.44
N ARG A 135 2.34 -0.22 12.44
CA ARG A 135 1.44 0.46 13.37
C ARG A 135 2.03 1.83 13.72
N GLY A 136 1.24 2.88 13.49
CA GLY A 136 1.60 4.26 13.81
C GLY A 136 2.58 4.86 12.82
N ALA A 137 3.84 4.43 12.85
CA ALA A 137 4.89 4.93 11.95
C ALA A 137 5.92 3.83 11.65
N THR A 138 6.52 3.90 10.45
CA THR A 138 7.54 2.94 10.02
C THR A 138 8.56 3.64 9.11
N PRO A 139 9.86 3.32 9.22
CA PRO A 139 10.84 3.81 8.26
C PRO A 139 10.68 3.10 6.91
N THR A 140 10.86 3.88 5.84
CA THR A 140 10.82 3.42 4.45
C THR A 140 11.94 4.09 3.66
N ALA A 141 12.24 3.62 2.46
CA ALA A 141 13.20 4.30 1.57
C ALA A 141 12.66 5.66 1.05
N CYS A 142 11.36 5.92 1.20
CA CYS A 142 10.72 7.18 0.79
C CYS A 142 10.57 8.17 1.95
N GLY A 143 11.13 7.85 3.14
CA GLY A 143 10.98 8.63 4.35
C GLY A 143 10.17 7.89 5.41
N THR A 144 9.67 8.61 6.41
CA THR A 144 8.86 8.00 7.47
C THR A 144 7.40 7.89 7.02
N GLY A 145 6.93 6.65 6.85
CA GLY A 145 5.51 6.38 6.64
C GLY A 145 4.74 6.52 7.95
N GLN A 146 3.57 7.13 7.90
CA GLN A 146 2.70 7.33 9.07
C GLN A 146 1.29 6.84 8.76
N SER A 147 0.62 6.26 9.75
CA SER A 147 -0.77 5.77 9.62
C SER A 147 -1.71 6.85 9.09
N ALA A 148 -1.50 8.11 9.49
CA ALA A 148 -2.32 9.24 9.03
C ALA A 148 -2.26 9.50 7.52
N MET A 149 -1.26 8.95 6.82
CA MET A 149 -1.13 9.06 5.36
C MET A 149 -2.02 8.05 4.62
N GLY A 150 -2.55 7.05 5.34
CA GLY A 150 -3.23 5.91 4.72
C GLY A 150 -2.23 4.88 4.18
N PRO A 151 -2.70 3.83 3.50
CA PRO A 151 -1.84 2.92 2.76
C PRO A 151 -1.07 3.65 1.65
N PHE A 152 0.11 3.15 1.31
CA PHE A 152 0.93 3.77 0.25
C PHE A 152 1.95 2.77 -0.32
N TYR A 153 2.35 3.01 -1.54
CA TYR A 153 3.47 2.33 -2.19
C TYR A 153 4.71 3.23 -2.16
N CYS A 154 5.87 2.66 -1.84
CA CYS A 154 7.15 3.38 -1.88
C CYS A 154 8.01 2.80 -3.02
N PRO A 155 8.26 3.57 -4.10
CA PRO A 155 9.10 3.08 -5.20
C PRO A 155 10.57 2.88 -4.79
N GLY A 156 11.06 3.61 -3.80
CA GLY A 156 12.45 3.52 -3.35
C GLY A 156 12.86 2.16 -2.79
N ASP A 157 11.90 1.38 -2.27
CA ASP A 157 12.15 0.02 -1.79
C ASP A 157 11.18 -1.02 -2.37
N SER A 158 10.31 -0.61 -3.29
CA SER A 158 9.34 -1.47 -3.99
C SER A 158 8.39 -2.18 -3.01
N LYS A 159 7.93 -1.45 -1.98
CA LYS A 159 7.06 -2.02 -0.95
C LYS A 159 5.74 -1.25 -0.83
N VAL A 160 4.69 -2.02 -0.55
CA VAL A 160 3.38 -1.50 -0.13
C VAL A 160 3.37 -1.44 1.40
N TYR A 161 2.83 -0.39 1.97
CA TYR A 161 2.79 -0.16 3.41
C TYR A 161 1.35 0.04 3.87
N ILE A 162 0.90 -0.74 4.87
CA ILE A 162 -0.46 -0.66 5.38
C ILE A 162 -0.44 -0.73 6.92
N ASP A 163 -1.01 0.28 7.57
CA ASP A 163 -1.45 0.16 8.95
C ASP A 163 -2.88 -0.40 8.93
N LEU A 164 -3.10 -1.54 9.55
CA LEU A 164 -4.41 -2.20 9.51
C LEU A 164 -5.53 -1.35 10.15
N SER A 165 -5.18 -0.36 10.99
CA SER A 165 -6.19 0.58 11.52
C SER A 165 -6.88 1.40 10.41
N PHE A 166 -6.26 1.52 9.24
CA PHE A 166 -6.89 2.17 8.08
C PHE A 166 -8.18 1.43 7.66
N PHE A 167 -8.21 0.12 7.79
CA PHE A 167 -9.43 -0.63 7.46
C PHE A 167 -10.59 -0.29 8.40
N ASP A 168 -10.29 -0.01 9.67
CA ASP A 168 -11.29 0.49 10.62
C ASP A 168 -11.74 1.90 10.21
N GLU A 169 -10.83 2.76 9.74
CA GLU A 169 -11.18 4.09 9.24
C GLU A 169 -12.02 3.99 7.97
N LEU A 170 -11.68 3.08 7.06
CA LEU A 170 -12.44 2.86 5.81
C LEU A 170 -13.90 2.52 6.14
N GLN A 171 -14.12 1.65 7.12
CA GLN A 171 -15.45 1.27 7.55
C GLN A 171 -16.16 2.38 8.33
N ASN A 172 -15.50 2.93 9.37
CA ASN A 172 -16.16 3.78 10.38
C ASN A 172 -16.20 5.26 9.97
N ARG A 173 -15.10 5.78 9.42
CA ARG A 173 -14.95 7.19 9.05
C ARG A 173 -15.39 7.44 7.61
N PHE A 174 -14.92 6.62 6.69
CA PHE A 174 -15.20 6.79 5.25
C PHE A 174 -16.52 6.15 4.81
N LYS A 175 -17.16 5.35 5.69
CA LYS A 175 -18.44 4.68 5.41
C LYS A 175 -18.38 3.80 4.18
N ALA A 176 -17.24 3.15 3.95
CA ALA A 176 -16.99 2.18 2.90
C ALA A 176 -16.60 0.84 3.51
N PRO A 177 -17.56 0.15 4.16
CA PRO A 177 -17.29 -1.15 4.78
C PRO A 177 -17.22 -2.26 3.74
N GLY A 178 -16.59 -3.35 4.12
CA GLY A 178 -16.54 -4.56 3.33
C GLY A 178 -15.11 -5.03 3.10
N ASP A 179 -14.97 -6.30 2.84
CA ASP A 179 -13.65 -6.87 2.62
C ASP A 179 -13.13 -6.56 1.22
N PHE A 180 -14.04 -6.44 0.22
CA PHE A 180 -13.60 -6.04 -1.12
C PHE A 180 -13.20 -4.56 -1.17
N ALA A 181 -13.75 -3.71 -0.30
CA ALA A 181 -13.25 -2.33 -0.14
C ALA A 181 -11.77 -2.34 0.31
N GLN A 182 -11.41 -3.22 1.25
CA GLN A 182 -10.04 -3.40 1.71
C GLN A 182 -9.15 -3.99 0.60
N ALA A 183 -9.66 -4.99 -0.12
CA ALA A 183 -8.94 -5.63 -1.24
C ALA A 183 -8.66 -4.62 -2.36
N TYR A 184 -9.62 -3.74 -2.67
CA TYR A 184 -9.44 -2.67 -3.66
C TYR A 184 -8.25 -1.76 -3.28
N VAL A 185 -8.16 -1.37 -2.01
CA VAL A 185 -7.05 -0.51 -1.56
C VAL A 185 -5.70 -1.22 -1.77
N ILE A 186 -5.61 -2.50 -1.37
CA ILE A 186 -4.37 -3.28 -1.57
C ILE A 186 -4.02 -3.35 -3.06
N ALA A 187 -5.02 -3.65 -3.91
CA ALA A 187 -4.82 -3.77 -5.36
C ALA A 187 -4.43 -2.43 -6.01
N HIS A 188 -4.93 -1.31 -5.47
CA HIS A 188 -4.56 0.04 -5.91
C HIS A 188 -3.08 0.32 -5.62
N GLU A 189 -2.61 0.00 -4.40
CA GLU A 189 -1.19 0.17 -4.05
C GLU A 189 -0.28 -0.73 -4.88
N VAL A 190 -0.73 -1.96 -5.17
CA VAL A 190 -0.04 -2.86 -6.13
C VAL A 190 -0.06 -2.25 -7.54
N GLY A 191 -1.12 -1.53 -7.90
CA GLY A 191 -1.20 -0.76 -9.15
C GLY A 191 -0.06 0.24 -9.28
N HIS A 192 0.28 0.95 -8.21
CA HIS A 192 1.45 1.85 -8.20
C HIS A 192 2.77 1.07 -8.38
N HIS A 193 2.87 -0.11 -7.80
CA HIS A 193 4.03 -0.97 -8.03
C HIS A 193 4.15 -1.37 -9.52
N VAL A 194 3.03 -1.72 -10.14
CA VAL A 194 3.00 -2.05 -11.59
C VAL A 194 3.43 -0.84 -12.42
N GLN A 195 2.95 0.37 -12.10
CA GLN A 195 3.38 1.61 -12.78
C GLN A 195 4.88 1.81 -12.66
N HIS A 196 5.46 1.53 -11.50
CA HIS A 196 6.91 1.63 -11.28
C HIS A 196 7.64 0.62 -12.17
N LEU A 197 7.22 -0.66 -12.19
CA LEU A 197 7.84 -1.70 -13.04
C LEU A 197 7.73 -1.39 -14.54
N LEU A 198 6.69 -0.69 -14.94
CA LEU A 198 6.48 -0.28 -16.35
C LEU A 198 7.23 1.02 -16.70
N GLY A 199 7.84 1.68 -15.71
CA GLY A 199 8.55 2.95 -15.89
C GLY A 199 7.63 4.16 -16.01
N ILE A 200 6.34 3.99 -15.78
CA ILE A 200 5.34 5.06 -15.87
C ILE A 200 5.58 6.10 -14.77
N SER A 201 5.80 5.64 -13.55
CA SER A 201 6.04 6.53 -12.40
C SER A 201 7.26 7.43 -12.64
N ASP A 202 8.37 6.87 -13.16
CA ASP A 202 9.59 7.63 -13.45
C ASP A 202 9.34 8.69 -14.53
N GLN A 203 8.59 8.34 -15.58
CA GLN A 203 8.22 9.28 -16.64
C GLN A 203 7.36 10.43 -16.10
N VAL A 204 6.39 10.10 -15.25
CA VAL A 204 5.51 11.11 -14.62
C VAL A 204 6.33 12.04 -13.74
N ASP A 205 7.25 11.51 -12.94
CA ASP A 205 8.11 12.32 -12.07
C ASP A 205 9.01 13.27 -12.90
N GLN A 206 9.54 12.81 -14.03
CA GLN A 206 10.31 13.66 -14.94
C GLN A 206 9.44 14.78 -15.50
N LEU A 207 8.20 14.46 -15.92
CA LEU A 207 7.26 15.44 -16.47
C LEU A 207 6.85 16.48 -15.41
N ARG A 208 6.61 16.04 -14.18
CA ARG A 208 6.25 16.92 -13.05
C ARG A 208 7.38 17.90 -12.72
N ARG A 209 8.64 17.44 -12.78
CA ARG A 209 9.82 18.30 -12.57
C ARG A 209 9.98 19.32 -13.70
N ARG A 210 9.69 18.93 -14.95
CA ARG A 210 9.79 19.84 -16.12
C ARG A 210 8.63 20.84 -16.18
N ASN A 211 7.43 20.43 -15.73
CA ASN A 211 6.21 21.22 -15.83
C ASN A 211 5.48 21.24 -14.47
N PRO A 212 5.95 22.01 -13.48
CA PRO A 212 5.34 22.01 -12.16
C PRO A 212 3.85 22.43 -12.16
N SER A 213 3.42 23.26 -13.11
CA SER A 213 2.01 23.67 -13.23
C SER A 213 1.07 22.53 -13.59
N GLN A 214 1.62 21.43 -14.17
CA GLN A 214 0.83 20.24 -14.53
C GLN A 214 0.98 19.11 -13.51
N ALA A 215 1.72 19.33 -12.42
CA ALA A 215 2.05 18.27 -11.47
C ALA A 215 0.81 17.56 -10.91
N ASN A 216 -0.22 18.32 -10.52
CA ASN A 216 -1.46 17.76 -9.98
C ASN A 216 -2.21 16.93 -11.04
N ALA A 217 -2.34 17.46 -12.25
CA ALA A 217 -3.02 16.76 -13.34
C ALA A 217 -2.32 15.43 -13.68
N LEU A 218 -0.98 15.42 -13.65
CA LEU A 218 -0.19 14.21 -13.88
C LEU A 218 -0.37 13.20 -12.72
N SER A 219 -0.45 13.70 -11.48
CA SER A 219 -0.75 12.85 -10.32
C SER A 219 -2.12 12.18 -10.47
N VAL A 220 -3.14 12.97 -10.81
CA VAL A 220 -4.50 12.44 -11.02
C VAL A 220 -4.47 11.31 -12.07
N ARG A 221 -3.77 11.50 -13.19
CA ARG A 221 -3.68 10.44 -14.22
C ARG A 221 -3.04 9.16 -13.67
N LEU A 222 -1.99 9.29 -12.85
CA LEU A 222 -1.30 8.16 -12.23
C LEU A 222 -2.25 7.41 -11.28
N GLU A 223 -2.98 8.14 -10.43
CA GLU A 223 -3.94 7.57 -9.48
C GLU A 223 -5.08 6.83 -10.18
N LEU A 224 -5.67 7.46 -11.21
CA LEU A 224 -6.77 6.85 -11.95
C LEU A 224 -6.33 5.59 -12.70
N GLN A 225 -5.06 5.54 -13.13
CA GLN A 225 -4.50 4.33 -13.73
C GLN A 225 -4.36 3.22 -12.69
N ALA A 226 -3.95 3.55 -11.45
CA ALA A 226 -3.89 2.57 -10.36
C ALA A 226 -5.30 2.04 -10.03
N ASP A 227 -6.33 2.91 -10.06
CA ASP A 227 -7.73 2.47 -9.92
C ASP A 227 -8.13 1.50 -11.04
N CYS A 228 -7.75 1.80 -12.28
CA CYS A 228 -8.03 0.91 -13.42
C CYS A 228 -7.31 -0.43 -13.25
N PHE A 229 -6.07 -0.42 -12.79
CA PHE A 229 -5.30 -1.65 -12.53
C PHE A 229 -5.95 -2.48 -11.41
N ALA A 230 -6.50 -1.84 -10.38
CA ALA A 230 -7.26 -2.53 -9.33
C ALA A 230 -8.52 -3.19 -9.91
N GLY A 231 -9.25 -2.51 -10.81
CA GLY A 231 -10.41 -3.08 -11.48
C GLY A 231 -10.03 -4.24 -12.39
N LEU A 232 -8.95 -4.10 -13.16
CA LEU A 232 -8.40 -5.15 -14.01
C LEU A 232 -8.04 -6.38 -13.17
N TRP A 233 -7.35 -6.18 -12.05
CA TRP A 233 -7.02 -7.27 -11.13
C TRP A 233 -8.28 -8.01 -10.68
N ALA A 234 -9.30 -7.27 -10.25
CA ALA A 234 -10.55 -7.84 -9.77
C ALA A 234 -11.20 -8.74 -10.85
N GLN A 235 -11.28 -8.25 -12.08
CA GLN A 235 -11.83 -9.01 -13.21
C GLN A 235 -11.05 -10.30 -13.48
N ARG A 236 -9.72 -10.20 -13.53
CA ARG A 236 -8.85 -11.34 -13.85
C ARG A 236 -8.84 -12.39 -12.73
N ALA A 237 -8.81 -11.94 -11.48
CA ALA A 237 -8.84 -12.83 -10.33
C ALA A 237 -10.21 -13.56 -10.25
N ASP A 238 -11.29 -12.81 -10.48
CA ASP A 238 -12.64 -13.41 -10.49
C ASP A 238 -12.79 -14.42 -11.64
N ALA A 239 -12.37 -14.06 -12.84
CA ALA A 239 -12.43 -14.96 -14.00
C ALA A 239 -11.63 -16.25 -13.76
N ALA A 240 -10.52 -16.16 -13.00
CA ALA A 240 -9.67 -17.33 -12.72
C ALA A 240 -10.20 -18.20 -11.57
N ARG A 241 -10.75 -17.59 -10.52
CA ARG A 241 -11.06 -18.30 -9.26
C ARG A 241 -12.41 -17.97 -8.63
N ASN A 242 -13.20 -17.12 -9.29
CA ASN A 242 -14.57 -16.78 -8.84
C ASN A 242 -14.53 -16.21 -7.40
N ILE A 243 -13.66 -15.22 -7.19
CA ILE A 243 -13.40 -14.67 -5.85
C ILE A 243 -14.46 -13.65 -5.40
N LEU A 244 -15.23 -13.08 -6.35
CA LEU A 244 -16.18 -12.03 -6.03
C LEU A 244 -17.55 -12.60 -5.61
N GLU A 245 -18.20 -11.90 -4.71
CA GLU A 245 -19.57 -12.14 -4.25
C GLU A 245 -20.46 -10.98 -4.67
N GLY A 246 -21.76 -11.19 -4.52
CA GLY A 246 -22.73 -10.11 -4.78
C GLY A 246 -22.55 -8.97 -3.79
N GLY A 247 -22.30 -7.75 -4.29
CA GLY A 247 -22.06 -6.58 -3.46
C GLY A 247 -20.60 -6.12 -3.41
N ASP A 248 -19.65 -7.01 -3.73
CA ASP A 248 -18.21 -6.68 -3.64
C ASP A 248 -17.86 -5.48 -4.52
N VAL A 249 -18.36 -5.44 -5.76
CA VAL A 249 -18.07 -4.32 -6.67
C VAL A 249 -18.56 -3.00 -6.07
N GLU A 250 -19.76 -3.02 -5.46
CA GLU A 250 -20.32 -1.84 -4.79
C GLU A 250 -19.44 -1.38 -3.61
N GLU A 251 -18.81 -2.32 -2.89
CA GLU A 251 -17.88 -2.00 -1.81
C GLU A 251 -16.65 -1.26 -2.35
N ALA A 252 -16.05 -1.75 -3.45
CA ALA A 252 -14.92 -1.06 -4.09
C ALA A 252 -15.32 0.34 -4.57
N LEU A 253 -16.51 0.45 -5.20
CA LEU A 253 -17.01 1.74 -5.69
C LEU A 253 -17.28 2.72 -4.54
N ALA A 254 -17.75 2.21 -3.39
CA ALA A 254 -17.94 3.01 -2.19
C ALA A 254 -16.60 3.50 -1.67
N ALA A 255 -15.57 2.63 -1.63
CA ALA A 255 -14.23 3.02 -1.21
C ALA A 255 -13.64 4.07 -2.16
N ALA A 256 -13.66 3.84 -3.46
CA ALA A 256 -13.16 4.77 -4.47
C ALA A 256 -13.86 6.14 -4.36
N THR A 257 -15.18 6.13 -4.10
CA THR A 257 -15.96 7.35 -3.89
C THR A 257 -15.52 8.08 -2.61
N ALA A 258 -15.32 7.34 -1.54
CA ALA A 258 -15.06 7.91 -0.21
C ALA A 258 -13.71 8.60 -0.12
N ILE A 259 -12.72 8.12 -0.89
CA ILE A 259 -11.36 8.65 -0.87
C ILE A 259 -11.04 9.56 -2.09
N GLY A 260 -12.05 9.97 -2.84
CA GLY A 260 -11.87 10.97 -3.90
C GLY A 260 -11.61 12.37 -3.31
N ASP A 261 -10.77 13.16 -3.99
CA ASP A 261 -10.35 14.49 -3.53
C ASP A 261 -11.54 15.43 -3.30
N ASP A 262 -12.57 15.36 -4.15
CA ASP A 262 -13.78 16.18 -4.01
C ASP A 262 -14.49 15.91 -2.67
N ARG A 263 -14.54 14.65 -2.27
CA ARG A 263 -15.17 14.23 -1.03
C ARG A 263 -14.33 14.61 0.19
N LEU A 264 -13.02 14.32 0.11
CA LEU A 264 -12.09 14.64 1.21
C LEU A 264 -12.00 16.15 1.46
N GLN A 265 -11.91 16.97 0.40
CA GLN A 265 -11.87 18.42 0.51
C GLN A 265 -13.18 18.97 1.10
N LYS A 266 -14.33 18.46 0.64
CA LYS A 266 -15.63 18.89 1.15
C LYS A 266 -15.77 18.58 2.65
N GLN A 267 -15.29 17.42 3.09
CA GLN A 267 -15.31 17.02 4.51
C GLN A 267 -14.37 17.88 5.37
N SER A 268 -13.19 18.22 4.86
CA SER A 268 -12.15 18.90 5.65
C SER A 268 -12.28 20.42 5.66
N GLN A 269 -12.70 21.03 4.53
CA GLN A 269 -12.71 22.49 4.37
C GLN A 269 -14.07 23.06 3.90
N GLY A 270 -15.06 22.21 3.59
CA GLY A 270 -16.41 22.63 3.24
C GLY A 270 -16.64 22.96 1.77
N TYR A 271 -15.61 23.05 0.96
CA TYR A 271 -15.69 23.38 -0.48
C TYR A 271 -14.68 22.57 -1.28
N VAL A 272 -14.82 22.59 -2.60
CA VAL A 272 -14.01 21.76 -3.52
C VAL A 272 -13.19 22.67 -4.44
N VAL A 273 -11.92 22.36 -4.61
CA VAL A 273 -10.97 23.06 -5.50
C VAL A 273 -10.39 22.03 -6.49
N PRO A 274 -10.98 21.85 -7.68
CA PRO A 274 -10.54 20.80 -8.60
C PRO A 274 -9.07 20.91 -9.03
N ASP A 275 -8.54 22.12 -9.15
CA ASP A 275 -7.12 22.33 -9.54
C ASP A 275 -6.13 21.83 -8.46
N ALA A 276 -6.62 21.64 -7.23
CA ALA A 276 -5.81 21.11 -6.13
C ALA A 276 -5.91 19.58 -5.99
N PHE A 277 -6.62 18.89 -6.87
CA PHE A 277 -6.74 17.44 -6.82
C PHE A 277 -5.40 16.78 -7.15
N THR A 278 -5.06 15.77 -6.38
CA THR A 278 -3.86 14.94 -6.60
C THR A 278 -4.23 13.47 -6.84
N HIS A 279 -5.42 13.05 -6.40
CA HIS A 279 -5.92 11.67 -6.55
C HIS A 279 -7.11 11.56 -7.50
N GLY A 280 -7.72 12.68 -7.86
CA GLY A 280 -8.89 12.72 -8.74
C GLY A 280 -10.21 12.74 -7.97
N SER A 281 -11.27 13.08 -8.68
CA SER A 281 -12.61 13.11 -8.11
C SER A 281 -13.18 11.70 -7.91
N SER A 282 -14.13 11.56 -7.01
CA SER A 282 -14.88 10.32 -6.78
C SER A 282 -15.40 9.73 -8.10
N ALA A 283 -15.97 10.55 -8.96
CA ALA A 283 -16.54 10.10 -10.24
C ALA A 283 -15.45 9.55 -11.19
N GLN A 284 -14.29 10.19 -11.23
CA GLN A 284 -13.16 9.74 -12.05
C GLN A 284 -12.63 8.39 -11.54
N ARG A 285 -12.43 8.26 -10.22
CA ARG A 285 -11.92 7.03 -9.59
C ARG A 285 -12.85 5.84 -9.88
N VAL A 286 -14.16 6.04 -9.66
CA VAL A 286 -15.20 5.03 -9.96
C VAL A 286 -15.17 4.64 -11.44
N ARG A 287 -15.09 5.63 -12.35
CA ARG A 287 -15.06 5.40 -13.81
C ARG A 287 -13.88 4.52 -14.20
N TRP A 288 -12.68 4.85 -13.71
CA TRP A 288 -11.48 4.13 -14.11
C TRP A 288 -11.39 2.73 -13.49
N PHE A 289 -11.84 2.56 -12.24
CA PHE A 289 -11.98 1.23 -11.65
C PHE A 289 -12.93 0.36 -12.49
N LYS A 290 -14.11 0.89 -12.83
CA LYS A 290 -15.08 0.16 -13.67
C LYS A 290 -14.49 -0.19 -15.03
N ARG A 291 -13.76 0.73 -15.66
CA ARG A 291 -13.11 0.47 -16.95
C ARG A 291 -12.15 -0.71 -16.87
N GLY A 292 -11.36 -0.79 -15.81
CA GLY A 292 -10.51 -1.95 -15.56
C GLY A 292 -11.29 -3.24 -15.38
N LEU A 293 -12.31 -3.17 -14.52
CA LEU A 293 -13.17 -4.32 -14.18
C LEU A 293 -13.92 -4.86 -15.40
N GLU A 294 -14.47 -3.98 -16.24
CA GLU A 294 -15.26 -4.38 -17.40
C GLU A 294 -14.39 -4.91 -18.55
N SER A 295 -13.20 -4.34 -18.72
CA SER A 295 -12.33 -4.69 -19.85
C SER A 295 -11.36 -5.84 -19.55
N GLY A 296 -10.88 -5.93 -18.29
CA GLY A 296 -9.81 -6.86 -17.94
C GLY A 296 -8.53 -6.67 -18.75
N SER A 297 -8.29 -5.46 -19.29
CA SER A 297 -7.23 -5.21 -20.27
C SER A 297 -6.35 -4.05 -19.85
N ILE A 298 -5.04 -4.32 -19.74
CA ILE A 298 -4.05 -3.31 -19.37
C ILE A 298 -4.04 -2.14 -20.38
N LYS A 299 -4.33 -2.41 -21.66
CA LYS A 299 -4.38 -1.37 -22.72
C LYS A 299 -5.53 -0.37 -22.48
N GLN A 300 -6.61 -0.79 -21.83
CA GLN A 300 -7.73 0.10 -21.53
C GLN A 300 -7.44 1.02 -20.34
N CYS A 301 -6.34 0.81 -19.62
CA CYS A 301 -5.93 1.62 -18.48
C CYS A 301 -4.97 2.76 -18.84
N ASP A 302 -4.95 3.18 -20.11
CA ASP A 302 -4.09 4.31 -20.54
C ASP A 302 -4.76 5.65 -20.21
N THR A 303 -4.53 6.12 -18.98
CA THR A 303 -5.02 7.44 -18.53
C THR A 303 -4.26 8.60 -19.18
N PHE A 304 -3.03 8.34 -19.63
CA PHE A 304 -2.17 9.39 -20.21
C PHE A 304 -2.53 9.71 -21.66
N GLY A 305 -3.00 8.71 -22.41
CA GLY A 305 -3.54 8.89 -23.75
C GLY A 305 -5.01 9.30 -23.80
N ALA A 306 -5.72 9.22 -22.66
CA ALA A 306 -7.15 9.52 -22.62
C ALA A 306 -7.42 11.04 -22.77
N THR A 307 -8.40 11.36 -23.63
CA THR A 307 -8.85 12.75 -23.83
C THR A 307 -9.75 13.23 -22.67
N SER A 308 -10.38 12.30 -21.96
CA SER A 308 -11.25 12.59 -20.81
C SER A 308 -10.97 11.59 -19.69
N LEU A 309 -10.84 12.08 -18.46
CA LEU A 309 -10.64 11.28 -17.26
C LEU A 309 -11.94 10.99 -16.54
#